data_09e1961c07be35b3a6bd389cb75f2617
#
_entry.id   09e1961c07be35b3a6bd389cb75f2617
#
_cell.length_a   1.000
_cell.length_b   1.000
_cell.length_c   1.000
_cell.angle_alpha   90.00
_cell.angle_beta   90.00
_cell.angle_gamma   90.00
#
_symmetry.space_group_name_H-M   'P 1'
#
loop_
_entity.id
_entity.type
_entity.pdbx_description
1 polymer ?
#
loop_
_entity_poly.entity_id
_entity_poly.type
_entity_poly.pdbx_seq_one_letter_code
_entity_poly.pdbx_strand_id
1 'polypeptide(L)'
;MKPTVKHPILKRLFKFSVLALIVAILGVMLYRNLGELPDESRFAHLSYYKNGQFVNLYTTDLPYYPDKATGQGGFVRFDGYTPKARLPMMDLNQATFSQPENFAYYWLGHASAILELDGVRFLTDPVFDNANPLNLPLIAPRFQEVPIARQNLPAIDVVLITHDHYDHLEATTIRHLADKAERFVVPLGVGQG
;
A
#
# COMPACT_ATOMS: atom_id res chain seq x y z
N MET A 1 11.40 56.24 18.17
CA MET A 1 10.88 55.04 17.50
C MET A 1 11.54 54.90 16.14
N LYS A 2 12.33 53.87 15.88
CA LYS A 2 12.91 53.60 14.54
C LYS A 2 11.82 52.98 13.66
N PRO A 3 11.63 53.43 12.42
CA PRO A 3 10.65 52.81 11.50
C PRO A 3 11.13 51.38 11.14
N THR A 4 10.29 50.41 11.40
CA THR A 4 10.53 49.03 10.93
C THR A 4 10.35 49.00 9.42
N VAL A 5 11.44 48.95 8.67
CA VAL A 5 11.44 48.82 7.22
C VAL A 5 10.81 47.47 6.85
N LYS A 6 9.59 47.48 6.37
CA LYS A 6 8.93 46.29 5.85
C LYS A 6 9.54 45.99 4.47
N HIS A 7 10.29 44.87 4.34
CA HIS A 7 10.80 44.42 3.05
C HIS A 7 9.81 43.42 2.38
N PRO A 8 8.83 43.86 1.62
CA PRO A 8 7.78 43.03 1.03
C PRO A 8 8.37 42.02 0.02
N ILE A 9 9.43 42.41 -0.69
CA ILE A 9 10.12 41.58 -1.67
C ILE A 9 10.79 40.38 -0.94
N LEU A 10 11.50 40.62 0.16
CA LEU A 10 12.16 39.61 0.92
C LEU A 10 11.17 38.57 1.50
N LYS A 11 10.00 39.06 1.96
CA LYS A 11 8.91 38.14 2.41
C LYS A 11 8.33 37.32 1.29
N ARG A 12 8.22 37.85 0.08
CA ARG A 12 7.77 37.09 -1.10
C ARG A 12 8.80 36.02 -1.49
N LEU A 13 10.06 36.42 -1.61
CA LEU A 13 11.16 35.48 -1.90
C LEU A 13 11.22 34.34 -0.88
N PHE A 14 11.12 34.65 0.41
CA PHE A 14 11.06 33.65 1.46
C PHE A 14 9.89 32.66 1.28
N LYS A 15 8.67 33.18 0.99
CA LYS A 15 7.51 32.31 0.73
C LYS A 15 7.72 31.40 -0.49
N PHE A 16 8.29 31.92 -1.57
CA PHE A 16 8.60 31.12 -2.77
C PHE A 16 9.66 30.04 -2.48
N SER A 17 10.71 30.38 -1.70
CA SER A 17 11.73 29.40 -1.32
C SER A 17 11.17 28.30 -0.44
N VAL A 18 10.29 28.63 0.51
CA VAL A 18 9.61 27.63 1.36
C VAL A 18 8.70 26.73 0.51
N LEU A 19 7.92 27.33 -0.42
CA LEU A 19 7.06 26.54 -1.31
C LEU A 19 7.89 25.61 -2.20
N ALA A 20 8.96 26.09 -2.80
CA ALA A 20 9.87 25.28 -3.62
C ALA A 20 10.48 24.14 -2.83
N LEU A 21 10.88 24.39 -1.57
CA LEU A 21 11.40 23.35 -0.68
C LEU A 21 10.34 22.28 -0.37
N ILE A 22 9.10 22.68 -0.08
CA ILE A 22 7.99 21.77 0.16
C ILE A 22 7.74 20.89 -1.08
N VAL A 23 7.68 21.49 -2.27
CA VAL A 23 7.48 20.75 -3.53
C VAL A 23 8.62 19.78 -3.77
N ALA A 24 9.87 20.18 -3.51
CA ALA A 24 11.02 19.29 -3.64
C ALA A 24 10.96 18.11 -2.65
N ILE A 25 10.59 18.35 -1.39
CA ILE A 25 10.42 17.30 -0.38
C ILE A 25 9.33 16.33 -0.80
N LEU A 26 8.16 16.84 -1.22
CA LEU A 26 7.05 16.01 -1.71
C LEU A 26 7.46 15.21 -2.95
N GLY A 27 8.21 15.81 -3.86
CA GLY A 27 8.76 15.12 -5.04
C GLY A 27 9.69 13.97 -4.66
N VAL A 28 10.60 14.18 -3.72
CA VAL A 28 11.50 13.13 -3.21
C VAL A 28 10.71 12.02 -2.50
N MET A 29 9.74 12.39 -1.67
CA MET A 29 8.88 11.40 -0.99
C MET A 29 8.11 10.56 -2.00
N LEU A 30 7.53 11.19 -3.02
CA LEU A 30 6.81 10.50 -4.08
C LEU A 30 7.75 9.55 -4.85
N TYR A 31 8.90 10.06 -5.32
CA TYR A 31 9.90 9.28 -6.05
C TYR A 31 10.34 8.03 -5.28
N ARG A 32 10.55 8.14 -3.96
CA ARG A 32 10.95 7.00 -3.12
C ARG A 32 9.87 5.94 -2.93
N ASN A 33 8.62 6.26 -3.22
CA ASN A 33 7.48 5.36 -3.08
C ASN A 33 6.90 4.89 -4.43
N LEU A 34 7.44 5.42 -5.55
CA LEU A 34 7.21 4.87 -6.88
C LEU A 34 8.24 3.78 -7.12
N GLY A 35 7.79 2.62 -7.56
CA GLY A 35 8.67 1.55 -8.03
C GLY A 35 9.28 1.88 -9.40
N GLU A 36 10.25 1.09 -9.82
CA GLU A 36 10.78 1.17 -11.18
C GLU A 36 9.82 0.48 -12.15
N LEU A 37 9.83 0.95 -13.42
CA LEU A 37 9.10 0.26 -14.48
C LEU A 37 9.78 -1.07 -14.78
N PRO A 38 9.02 -2.16 -14.94
CA PRO A 38 9.60 -3.45 -15.22
C PRO A 38 10.29 -3.50 -16.60
N ASP A 39 11.38 -4.24 -16.69
CA ASP A 39 12.02 -4.55 -17.96
C ASP A 39 11.14 -5.55 -18.74
N GLU A 40 10.39 -5.04 -19.71
CA GLU A 40 9.47 -5.81 -20.53
C GLU A 40 10.13 -6.94 -21.31
N SER A 41 11.44 -6.82 -21.63
CA SER A 41 12.18 -7.86 -22.37
C SER A 41 12.18 -9.19 -21.64
N ARG A 42 12.08 -9.18 -20.30
CA ARG A 42 12.01 -10.38 -19.44
C ARG A 42 10.71 -11.16 -19.60
N PHE A 43 9.66 -10.53 -20.10
CA PHE A 43 8.31 -11.12 -20.24
C PHE A 43 7.92 -11.40 -21.69
N ALA A 44 8.64 -10.86 -22.66
CA ALA A 44 8.32 -10.96 -24.09
C ALA A 44 8.18 -12.39 -24.61
N HIS A 45 8.81 -13.37 -23.96
CA HIS A 45 8.73 -14.79 -24.32
C HIS A 45 7.50 -15.50 -23.74
N LEU A 46 6.74 -14.86 -22.84
CA LEU A 46 5.60 -15.48 -22.18
C LEU A 46 4.34 -15.38 -23.07
N SER A 47 3.65 -16.50 -23.25
CA SER A 47 2.43 -16.58 -24.09
C SER A 47 1.27 -15.71 -23.59
N TYR A 48 1.29 -15.36 -22.31
CA TYR A 48 0.29 -14.52 -21.64
C TYR A 48 0.78 -13.07 -21.41
N TYR A 49 1.91 -12.66 -22.04
CA TYR A 49 2.33 -11.26 -22.12
C TYR A 49 2.15 -10.78 -23.56
N LYS A 50 1.22 -9.85 -23.80
CA LYS A 50 0.84 -9.37 -25.14
C LYS A 50 0.66 -7.86 -25.12
N ASN A 51 1.27 -7.17 -26.08
CA ASN A 51 1.14 -5.72 -26.26
C ASN A 51 1.46 -4.90 -24.97
N GLY A 52 2.52 -5.30 -24.24
CA GLY A 52 2.91 -4.61 -23.01
C GLY A 52 2.05 -4.93 -21.79
N GLN A 53 1.21 -5.96 -21.85
CA GLN A 53 0.30 -6.30 -20.75
C GLN A 53 0.25 -7.81 -20.51
N PHE A 54 0.10 -8.19 -19.24
CA PHE A 54 -0.25 -9.55 -18.88
C PHE A 54 -1.74 -9.79 -19.16
N VAL A 55 -2.06 -10.90 -19.81
CA VAL A 55 -3.43 -11.31 -20.12
C VAL A 55 -3.74 -12.63 -19.42
N ASN A 56 -4.99 -12.85 -19.09
CA ASN A 56 -5.44 -14.12 -18.51
C ASN A 56 -5.19 -15.26 -19.50
N LEU A 57 -4.68 -16.40 -19.00
CA LEU A 57 -4.48 -17.62 -19.78
C LEU A 57 -5.80 -18.17 -20.33
N TYR A 58 -6.87 -18.01 -19.56
CA TYR A 58 -8.22 -18.39 -19.93
C TYR A 58 -9.10 -17.15 -19.99
N THR A 59 -10.05 -17.14 -20.90
CA THR A 59 -11.07 -16.09 -20.98
C THR A 59 -11.82 -16.07 -19.66
N THR A 60 -11.79 -14.93 -18.97
CA THR A 60 -12.54 -14.73 -17.74
C THR A 60 -13.74 -13.85 -18.06
N ASP A 61 -14.94 -14.43 -17.98
CA ASP A 61 -16.17 -13.65 -18.04
C ASP A 61 -16.31 -12.89 -16.73
N LEU A 62 -15.84 -11.65 -16.72
CA LEU A 62 -16.10 -10.76 -15.58
C LEU A 62 -17.59 -10.43 -15.56
N PRO A 63 -18.26 -10.48 -14.42
CA PRO A 63 -19.66 -10.08 -14.34
C PRO A 63 -19.76 -8.61 -14.79
N TYR A 64 -20.39 -8.42 -15.94
CA TYR A 64 -20.62 -7.08 -16.48
C TYR A 64 -21.83 -6.48 -15.78
N TYR A 65 -21.63 -5.37 -15.07
CA TYR A 65 -22.70 -4.56 -14.50
C TYR A 65 -22.96 -3.34 -15.41
N PRO A 66 -23.80 -3.46 -16.44
CA PRO A 66 -24.01 -2.42 -17.45
C PRO A 66 -24.47 -1.09 -16.85
N ASP A 67 -25.24 -1.16 -15.78
CA ASP A 67 -25.83 0.01 -15.13
C ASP A 67 -24.80 0.87 -14.36
N LYS A 68 -23.58 0.37 -14.16
CA LYS A 68 -22.49 1.04 -13.44
C LYS A 68 -21.27 1.35 -14.30
N ALA A 69 -21.29 0.92 -15.56
CA ALA A 69 -20.20 1.11 -16.52
C ALA A 69 -20.26 2.50 -17.20
N THR A 70 -20.60 3.54 -16.47
CA THR A 70 -20.33 4.90 -16.94
C THR A 70 -18.89 5.21 -16.63
N GLY A 71 -17.97 4.91 -17.53
CA GLY A 71 -16.51 5.08 -17.44
C GLY A 71 -15.97 6.42 -16.94
N GLN A 72 -16.60 7.01 -15.98
CA GLN A 72 -16.13 8.12 -15.19
C GLN A 72 -15.75 7.56 -13.82
N GLY A 73 -14.47 7.23 -13.65
CA GLY A 73 -13.87 6.82 -12.39
C GLY A 73 -14.04 7.87 -11.30
N GLY A 74 -15.24 7.98 -10.79
CA GLY A 74 -15.52 8.67 -9.55
C GLY A 74 -15.66 7.63 -8.44
N PHE A 75 -15.01 7.83 -7.31
CA PHE A 75 -15.30 7.08 -6.10
C PHE A 75 -16.77 7.29 -5.73
N VAL A 76 -17.65 6.39 -6.16
CA VAL A 76 -19.04 6.40 -5.73
C VAL A 76 -19.05 5.94 -4.29
N ARG A 77 -19.17 6.86 -3.36
CA ARG A 77 -19.48 6.51 -1.97
C ARG A 77 -20.94 6.05 -1.91
N PHE A 78 -21.12 4.78 -1.74
CA PHE A 78 -22.43 4.25 -1.42
C PHE A 78 -22.68 4.39 0.09
N ASP A 79 -23.88 4.82 0.49
CA ASP A 79 -24.27 4.81 1.90
C ASP A 79 -24.15 3.37 2.43
N GLY A 80 -23.47 3.22 3.59
CA GLY A 80 -23.28 1.93 4.25
C GLY A 80 -21.96 1.21 3.98
N TYR A 81 -21.07 1.72 3.10
CA TYR A 81 -19.74 1.12 2.89
C TYR A 81 -18.78 1.36 4.06
N THR A 82 -18.95 2.45 4.78
CA THR A 82 -18.14 2.73 5.96
C THR A 82 -18.95 2.39 7.20
N PRO A 83 -18.48 1.53 8.09
CA PRO A 83 -19.15 1.26 9.37
C PRO A 83 -19.35 2.55 10.15
N LYS A 84 -20.49 2.67 10.83
CA LYS A 84 -20.81 3.85 11.65
C LYS A 84 -20.03 3.89 12.98
N ALA A 85 -19.48 2.76 13.40
CA ALA A 85 -18.67 2.61 14.59
C ALA A 85 -17.44 1.76 14.30
N ARG A 86 -16.42 1.85 15.16
CA ARG A 86 -15.25 0.96 15.06
C ARG A 86 -15.70 -0.50 15.13
N LEU A 87 -15.10 -1.32 14.27
CA LEU A 87 -15.30 -2.77 14.30
C LEU A 87 -14.62 -3.33 15.57
N PRO A 88 -15.17 -4.38 16.18
CA PRO A 88 -14.48 -5.11 17.23
C PRO A 88 -13.09 -5.54 16.75
N MET A 89 -12.09 -5.31 17.58
CA MET A 89 -10.71 -5.61 17.24
C MET A 89 -10.04 -6.28 18.44
N MET A 90 -9.30 -7.34 18.18
CA MET A 90 -8.45 -7.99 19.18
C MET A 90 -7.04 -7.43 19.04
N ASP A 91 -6.44 -6.99 20.13
CA ASP A 91 -5.06 -6.54 20.15
C ASP A 91 -4.13 -7.75 19.96
N LEU A 92 -3.39 -7.76 18.86
CA LEU A 92 -2.41 -8.78 18.56
C LEU A 92 -1.03 -8.34 19.11
N ASN A 93 -0.34 -9.27 19.72
CA ASN A 93 0.97 -9.01 20.31
C ASN A 93 1.90 -10.23 20.12
N GLN A 94 3.14 -10.12 20.59
CA GLN A 94 4.12 -11.20 20.45
C GLN A 94 3.70 -12.52 21.09
N ALA A 95 2.92 -12.48 22.18
CA ALA A 95 2.43 -13.71 22.82
C ALA A 95 1.40 -14.42 21.93
N THR A 96 0.59 -13.68 21.14
CA THR A 96 -0.31 -14.27 20.14
C THR A 96 0.43 -15.15 19.14
N PHE A 97 1.67 -14.77 18.79
CA PHE A 97 2.48 -15.42 17.77
C PHE A 97 3.65 -16.23 18.33
N SER A 98 3.59 -16.64 19.60
CA SER A 98 4.70 -17.33 20.28
C SER A 98 5.04 -18.67 19.62
N GLN A 99 4.05 -19.38 19.11
CA GLN A 99 4.19 -20.59 18.32
C GLN A 99 3.24 -20.50 17.12
N PRO A 100 3.71 -20.83 15.90
CA PRO A 100 2.81 -20.93 14.75
C PRO A 100 1.77 -22.03 14.96
N GLU A 101 0.52 -21.75 14.60
CA GLU A 101 -0.57 -22.69 14.63
C GLU A 101 -0.58 -23.57 13.36
N ASN A 102 -1.22 -24.74 13.43
CA ASN A 102 -1.47 -25.54 12.23
C ASN A 102 -2.40 -24.81 11.25
N PHE A 103 -3.33 -24.02 11.79
CA PHE A 103 -4.15 -23.09 11.04
C PHE A 103 -4.62 -21.94 11.93
N ALA A 104 -4.26 -20.72 11.56
CA ALA A 104 -4.81 -19.50 12.15
C ALA A 104 -4.89 -18.39 11.10
N TYR A 105 -5.88 -17.55 11.21
CA TYR A 105 -6.07 -16.40 10.31
C TYR A 105 -6.35 -15.15 11.13
N TYR A 106 -5.48 -14.14 10.97
CA TYR A 106 -5.56 -12.88 11.68
C TYR A 106 -5.77 -11.76 10.65
N TRP A 107 -6.99 -11.28 10.54
CA TRP A 107 -7.31 -10.17 9.64
C TRP A 107 -6.79 -8.85 10.19
N LEU A 108 -5.98 -8.16 9.41
CA LEU A 108 -5.37 -6.88 9.77
C LEU A 108 -6.12 -5.66 9.18
N GLY A 109 -7.18 -5.92 8.43
CA GLY A 109 -7.99 -4.92 7.73
C GLY A 109 -7.70 -4.88 6.23
N HIS A 110 -8.71 -4.51 5.43
CA HIS A 110 -8.71 -4.56 3.97
C HIS A 110 -8.26 -5.95 3.48
N ALA A 111 -7.25 -6.03 2.63
CA ALA A 111 -6.67 -7.29 2.14
C ALA A 111 -5.52 -7.83 2.99
N SER A 112 -5.12 -7.08 4.03
CA SER A 112 -3.99 -7.46 4.87
C SER A 112 -4.37 -8.53 5.89
N ALA A 113 -3.62 -9.63 5.94
CA ALA A 113 -3.83 -10.69 6.92
C ALA A 113 -2.53 -11.44 7.23
N ILE A 114 -2.42 -11.99 8.43
CA ILE A 114 -1.47 -13.04 8.76
C ILE A 114 -2.22 -14.37 8.69
N LEU A 115 -1.67 -15.32 7.94
CA LEU A 115 -2.13 -16.71 7.86
C LEU A 115 -1.03 -17.61 8.39
N GLU A 116 -1.34 -18.44 9.36
CA GLU A 116 -0.49 -19.53 9.80
C GLU A 116 -1.05 -20.83 9.25
N LEU A 117 -0.22 -21.61 8.57
CA LEU A 117 -0.58 -22.89 7.97
C LEU A 117 0.59 -23.86 8.08
N ASP A 118 0.38 -24.96 8.78
CA ASP A 118 1.36 -26.02 8.98
C ASP A 118 2.74 -25.52 9.45
N GLY A 119 2.74 -24.56 10.37
CA GLY A 119 3.95 -23.97 10.93
C GLY A 119 4.61 -22.90 10.08
N VAL A 120 4.05 -22.55 8.90
CA VAL A 120 4.51 -21.48 8.02
C VAL A 120 3.63 -20.24 8.22
N ARG A 121 4.23 -19.08 8.37
CA ARG A 121 3.54 -17.80 8.55
C ARG A 121 3.60 -16.95 7.30
N PHE A 122 2.45 -16.68 6.72
CA PHE A 122 2.25 -15.83 5.57
C PHE A 122 1.74 -14.46 6.01
N LEU A 123 2.18 -13.41 5.35
CA LEU A 123 1.62 -12.07 5.47
C LEU A 123 1.16 -11.60 4.08
N THR A 124 -0.15 -11.36 3.94
CA THR A 124 -0.73 -10.96 2.65
C THR A 124 -0.95 -9.47 2.58
N ASP A 125 -0.63 -8.87 1.43
CA ASP A 125 -0.90 -7.45 1.09
C ASP A 125 -0.72 -6.49 2.27
N PRO A 126 0.49 -6.39 2.87
CA PRO A 126 0.70 -5.75 4.16
C PRO A 126 0.67 -4.23 4.06
N VAL A 127 -0.48 -3.63 4.33
CA VAL A 127 -0.69 -2.18 4.38
C VAL A 127 -1.06 -1.76 5.81
N PHE A 128 -0.27 -0.89 6.40
CA PHE A 128 -0.43 -0.38 7.76
C PHE A 128 -0.79 1.10 7.80
N ASP A 129 -0.44 1.83 6.75
CA ASP A 129 -0.68 3.26 6.59
C ASP A 129 -1.89 3.53 5.69
N ASN A 130 -2.08 4.78 5.27
CA ASN A 130 -3.13 5.15 4.31
C ASN A 130 -2.78 4.66 2.90
N ALA A 131 -3.78 4.30 2.11
CA ALA A 131 -3.61 3.74 0.76
C ALA A 131 -3.21 4.82 -0.28
N ASN A 132 -2.10 5.50 -0.03
CA ASN A 132 -1.55 6.49 -0.96
C ASN A 132 -0.03 6.64 -0.77
N PRO A 133 0.73 7.05 -1.80
CA PRO A 133 2.19 7.05 -1.78
C PRO A 133 2.83 8.03 -0.79
N LEU A 134 2.08 9.01 -0.29
CA LEU A 134 2.56 10.02 0.65
C LEU A 134 2.02 9.83 2.07
N ASN A 135 1.26 8.77 2.31
CA ASN A 135 0.57 8.50 3.58
C ASN A 135 -0.27 9.69 4.10
N LEU A 136 -0.95 10.40 3.18
CA LEU A 136 -1.76 11.55 3.53
C LEU A 136 -3.10 11.10 4.13
N PRO A 137 -3.49 11.59 5.32
CA PRO A 137 -4.69 11.10 6.02
C PRO A 137 -6.01 11.52 5.36
N LEU A 138 -5.97 12.44 4.37
CA LEU A 138 -7.14 12.87 3.61
C LEU A 138 -7.36 12.11 2.32
N ILE A 139 -6.38 11.27 1.91
CA ILE A 139 -6.42 10.50 0.67
C ILE A 139 -6.47 9.02 1.03
N ALA A 140 -7.58 8.34 0.69
CA ALA A 140 -7.80 6.93 0.97
C ALA A 140 -7.32 6.50 2.38
N PRO A 141 -7.84 7.16 3.46
CA PRO A 141 -7.43 6.82 4.81
C PRO A 141 -7.95 5.43 5.20
N ARG A 142 -7.22 4.78 6.10
CA ARG A 142 -7.76 3.58 6.75
C ARG A 142 -9.00 3.93 7.60
N PHE A 143 -9.96 3.02 7.63
CA PHE A 143 -11.16 3.18 8.46
C PHE A 143 -10.81 3.12 9.95
N GLN A 144 -9.92 2.21 10.35
CA GLN A 144 -9.40 2.06 11.70
C GLN A 144 -7.95 1.56 11.66
N GLU A 145 -7.27 1.68 12.79
CA GLU A 145 -5.91 1.19 12.95
C GLU A 145 -5.84 -0.35 12.79
N VAL A 146 -4.68 -0.85 12.44
CA VAL A 146 -4.41 -2.29 12.41
C VAL A 146 -4.28 -2.84 13.83
N PRO A 147 -4.65 -4.12 14.08
CA PRO A 147 -4.61 -4.72 15.42
C PRO A 147 -3.20 -5.01 15.96
N ILE A 148 -2.17 -4.74 15.18
CA ILE A 148 -0.75 -4.88 15.55
C ILE A 148 0.06 -3.78 14.89
N ALA A 149 0.97 -3.17 15.63
CA ALA A 149 1.90 -2.20 15.04
C ALA A 149 2.93 -2.91 14.14
N ARG A 150 3.33 -2.28 13.02
CA ARG A 150 4.30 -2.82 12.04
C ARG A 150 5.58 -3.34 12.70
N GLN A 151 6.12 -2.61 13.66
CA GLN A 151 7.33 -2.98 14.40
C GLN A 151 7.17 -4.21 15.29
N ASN A 152 5.94 -4.57 15.64
CA ASN A 152 5.60 -5.71 16.49
C ASN A 152 5.20 -6.95 15.71
N LEU A 153 5.29 -6.90 14.37
CA LEU A 153 5.05 -8.08 13.53
C LEU A 153 5.95 -9.24 13.98
N PRO A 154 5.41 -10.46 14.04
CA PRO A 154 6.23 -11.65 14.29
C PRO A 154 7.21 -11.90 13.12
N ALA A 155 8.07 -12.91 13.25
CA ALA A 155 8.81 -13.42 12.11
C ALA A 155 7.83 -13.90 11.03
N ILE A 156 8.08 -13.54 9.78
CA ILE A 156 7.25 -13.85 8.60
C ILE A 156 8.09 -14.72 7.66
N ASP A 157 7.58 -15.91 7.33
CA ASP A 157 8.27 -16.78 6.39
C ASP A 157 8.02 -16.33 4.94
N VAL A 158 6.78 -15.93 4.63
CA VAL A 158 6.40 -15.55 3.27
C VAL A 158 5.52 -14.30 3.26
N VAL A 159 5.92 -13.30 2.52
CA VAL A 159 5.09 -12.14 2.17
C VAL A 159 4.48 -12.38 0.80
N LEU A 160 3.15 -12.33 0.70
CA LEU A 160 2.39 -12.45 -0.55
C LEU A 160 1.84 -11.09 -0.95
N ILE A 161 2.16 -10.62 -2.16
CA ILE A 161 1.58 -9.42 -2.74
C ILE A 161 0.73 -9.81 -3.93
N THR A 162 -0.54 -9.40 -3.93
CA THR A 162 -1.47 -9.76 -5.01
C THR A 162 -1.32 -8.83 -6.22
N HIS A 163 -1.08 -7.54 -6.00
CA HIS A 163 -0.84 -6.54 -7.03
C HIS A 163 -0.25 -5.25 -6.44
N ASP A 164 0.07 -4.27 -7.28
CA ASP A 164 0.84 -3.07 -6.95
C ASP A 164 0.01 -1.81 -6.62
N HIS A 165 -1.28 -1.94 -6.32
CA HIS A 165 -2.04 -0.81 -5.79
C HIS A 165 -1.61 -0.46 -4.35
N TYR A 166 -1.73 0.81 -3.99
CA TYR A 166 -1.26 1.33 -2.69
C TYR A 166 -2.01 0.77 -1.46
N ASP A 167 -3.18 0.18 -1.65
CA ASP A 167 -3.95 -0.53 -0.63
C ASP A 167 -3.59 -2.02 -0.51
N HIS A 168 -2.61 -2.49 -1.30
CA HIS A 168 -2.05 -3.84 -1.28
C HIS A 168 -0.53 -3.86 -1.15
N LEU A 169 0.16 -2.88 -1.72
CA LEU A 169 1.62 -2.74 -1.68
C LEU A 169 2.01 -1.40 -1.07
N GLU A 170 2.47 -1.44 0.18
CA GLU A 170 2.93 -0.26 0.91
C GLU A 170 4.45 -0.27 1.03
N ALA A 171 5.11 0.68 0.36
CA ALA A 171 6.57 0.76 0.30
C ALA A 171 7.24 0.82 1.69
N THR A 172 6.62 1.49 2.67
CA THR A 172 7.16 1.58 4.03
C THR A 172 7.18 0.23 4.73
N THR A 173 6.10 -0.54 4.59
CA THR A 173 6.01 -1.89 5.15
C THR A 173 6.94 -2.87 4.44
N ILE A 174 7.03 -2.80 3.12
CA ILE A 174 7.96 -3.66 2.37
C ILE A 174 9.41 -3.40 2.79
N ARG A 175 9.83 -2.14 2.92
CA ARG A 175 11.19 -1.82 3.42
C ARG A 175 11.42 -2.33 4.85
N HIS A 176 10.40 -2.29 5.70
CA HIS A 176 10.50 -2.83 7.06
C HIS A 176 10.65 -4.35 7.08
N LEU A 177 10.05 -5.05 6.11
CA LEU A 177 10.07 -6.51 6.00
C LEU A 177 11.27 -7.04 5.18
N ALA A 178 11.96 -6.19 4.41
CA ALA A 178 13.00 -6.62 3.48
C ALA A 178 14.09 -7.49 4.12
N ASP A 179 14.47 -7.19 5.37
CA ASP A 179 15.49 -7.92 6.12
C ASP A 179 14.89 -8.88 7.18
N LYS A 180 13.57 -9.03 7.22
CA LYS A 180 12.85 -9.78 8.27
C LYS A 180 12.01 -10.92 7.74
N ALA A 181 11.54 -10.84 6.51
CA ALA A 181 10.81 -11.91 5.85
C ALA A 181 11.78 -12.79 5.07
N GLU A 182 11.55 -14.12 5.11
CA GLU A 182 12.43 -15.05 4.39
C GLU A 182 12.21 -15.00 2.88
N ARG A 183 10.96 -14.76 2.45
CA ARG A 183 10.60 -14.78 1.03
C ARG A 183 9.49 -13.79 0.70
N PHE A 184 9.60 -13.17 -0.48
CA PHE A 184 8.53 -12.42 -1.12
C PHE A 184 8.03 -13.17 -2.35
N VAL A 185 6.70 -13.30 -2.46
CA VAL A 185 6.01 -13.84 -3.63
C VAL A 185 5.13 -12.74 -4.18
N VAL A 186 5.44 -12.29 -5.38
CA VAL A 186 4.82 -11.12 -6.00
C VAL A 186 4.48 -11.45 -7.46
N PRO A 187 3.55 -10.74 -8.11
CA PRO A 187 3.32 -10.84 -9.54
C PRO A 187 4.58 -10.49 -10.35
N LEU A 188 4.66 -11.06 -11.54
CA LEU A 188 5.74 -10.74 -12.47
C LEU A 188 5.76 -9.23 -12.77
N GLY A 189 6.94 -8.63 -12.66
CA GLY A 189 7.14 -7.19 -12.84
C GLY A 189 7.06 -6.34 -11.58
N VAL A 190 6.40 -6.81 -10.52
CA VAL A 190 6.26 -6.05 -9.26
C VAL A 190 7.55 -6.04 -8.43
N GLY A 191 8.36 -7.06 -8.49
CA GLY A 191 9.57 -7.22 -7.65
C GLY A 191 10.85 -6.63 -8.26
N GLN A 192 10.78 -5.60 -9.10
CA GLN A 192 11.94 -4.99 -9.78
C GLN A 192 12.28 -3.58 -9.27
N GLY A 193 11.52 -3.06 -8.33
CA GLY A 193 11.73 -1.74 -7.72
C GLY A 193 12.45 -1.79 -6.37
#